data_435de6efbc4f3401b2690f4ce890be79
#
_entry.id   435de6efbc4f3401b2690f4ce890be79
#
_cell.length_a   1.000
_cell.length_b   1.000
_cell.length_c   1.000
_cell.angle_alpha   90.00
_cell.angle_beta   90.00
_cell.angle_gamma   90.00
#
_symmetry.space_group_name_H-M   'P 1'
#
loop_
_entity.id
_entity.type
_entity.pdbx_description
1 polymer ?
#
loop_
_entity_poly.entity_id
_entity_poly.type
_entity_poly.pdbx_seq_one_letter_code
_entity_poly.pdbx_strand_id
1 'polypeptide(L)'
;MTEAPGSTGANLRLARQARGFSQQQLASMAGVSRQAVSAVESGHSDPSLRVALALAQALGLSVEELFGPGEPADPVTAVSVAPLRGKTDRVALAPVGDRFVALPLRGDAGAGLGFLPAGGLANPANVAVPVAGLASNSGAASGGVSTGAEVIAVRPIGPPRPTLVVAGCDPALPLLATPLALLDPPVAFAWWPCGSAAALRLARQGLVHVAGVHTKENSGEAGQSLPDGAEVVGFTAWREGFAVRPELKPVVTGLDSIARHRLRIVNREPGAEARRLLDAERVRLGLDGGDLPGYDTQAAGHLQVASAVAAGLAEAGVASEPAARAYGLAFVPLAEERFSLVIPAEHAASREVQALFKVLS
;
A
#
# COMPACT_ATOMS: atom_id res chain seq x y z
N MET A 1 4.82 16.32 -29.01
CA MET A 1 4.29 15.15 -28.27
C MET A 1 5.14 13.95 -28.67
N THR A 2 6.16 13.66 -27.91
CA THR A 2 7.01 12.47 -28.07
C THR A 2 6.32 11.31 -27.35
N GLU A 3 5.78 10.37 -28.12
CA GLU A 3 5.20 9.13 -27.61
C GLU A 3 6.22 8.38 -26.75
N ALA A 4 5.78 7.90 -25.58
CA ALA A 4 6.61 7.07 -24.73
C ALA A 4 7.02 5.78 -25.49
N PRO A 5 8.31 5.37 -25.47
CA PRO A 5 8.73 4.11 -26.03
C PRO A 5 8.07 2.98 -25.23
N GLY A 6 7.31 2.10 -25.91
CA GLY A 6 6.63 0.93 -25.31
C GLY A 6 5.12 0.90 -25.49
N SER A 7 4.50 1.83 -26.21
CA SER A 7 3.09 1.68 -26.61
C SER A 7 2.97 0.64 -27.73
N THR A 8 1.95 -0.20 -27.68
CA THR A 8 1.61 -1.24 -28.66
C THR A 8 1.66 -0.73 -30.10
N GLY A 9 1.26 0.51 -30.35
CA GLY A 9 1.32 1.17 -31.65
C GLY A 9 2.73 1.59 -32.08
N ALA A 10 3.60 1.95 -31.11
CA ALA A 10 4.97 2.34 -31.42
C ALA A 10 5.79 1.15 -31.96
N ASN A 11 5.63 -0.05 -31.38
CA ASN A 11 6.30 -1.26 -31.84
C ASN A 11 5.90 -1.64 -33.27
N LEU A 12 4.60 -1.57 -33.60
CA LEU A 12 4.11 -1.82 -34.95
C LEU A 12 4.73 -0.82 -35.95
N ARG A 13 4.76 0.47 -35.61
CA ARG A 13 5.36 1.51 -36.43
C ARG A 13 6.86 1.25 -36.68
N LEU A 14 7.61 0.95 -35.64
CA LEU A 14 9.04 0.65 -35.72
C LEU A 14 9.30 -0.61 -36.58
N ALA A 15 8.56 -1.67 -36.37
CA ALA A 15 8.69 -2.92 -37.12
C ALA A 15 8.38 -2.71 -38.61
N ARG A 16 7.35 -1.92 -38.95
CA ARG A 16 7.03 -1.56 -40.31
C ARG A 16 8.13 -0.71 -40.97
N GLN A 17 8.60 0.32 -40.27
CA GLN A 17 9.68 1.21 -40.76
C GLN A 17 10.98 0.47 -40.95
N ALA A 18 11.33 -0.42 -40.02
CA ALA A 18 12.53 -1.26 -40.16
C ALA A 18 12.53 -2.16 -41.43
N ARG A 19 11.33 -2.46 -41.94
CA ARG A 19 11.14 -3.20 -43.20
C ARG A 19 10.95 -2.30 -44.43
N GLY A 20 11.00 -0.99 -44.25
CA GLY A 20 10.84 -0.01 -45.34
C GLY A 20 9.39 0.09 -45.87
N PHE A 21 8.38 -0.45 -45.17
CA PHE A 21 6.99 -0.42 -45.64
C PHE A 21 6.29 0.88 -45.32
N SER A 22 5.54 1.40 -46.30
CA SER A 22 4.50 2.41 -46.00
C SER A 22 3.30 1.78 -45.29
N GLN A 23 2.47 2.58 -44.63
CA GLN A 23 1.22 2.10 -44.02
C GLN A 23 0.31 1.43 -45.04
N GLN A 24 0.28 1.93 -46.30
CA GLN A 24 -0.51 1.34 -47.37
C GLN A 24 0.02 -0.04 -47.80
N GLN A 25 1.35 -0.21 -47.86
CA GLN A 25 1.94 -1.50 -48.23
C GLN A 25 1.68 -2.54 -47.14
N LEU A 26 1.88 -2.19 -45.88
CA LEU A 26 1.58 -3.08 -44.76
C LEU A 26 0.10 -3.47 -44.73
N ALA A 27 -0.80 -2.51 -44.96
CA ALA A 27 -2.22 -2.74 -44.99
C ALA A 27 -2.63 -3.73 -46.11
N SER A 28 -2.04 -3.55 -47.28
CA SER A 28 -2.26 -4.46 -48.42
C SER A 28 -1.76 -5.87 -48.15
N MET A 29 -0.58 -6.01 -47.56
CA MET A 29 0.03 -7.31 -47.20
C MET A 29 -0.79 -8.04 -46.11
N ALA A 30 -1.30 -7.28 -45.12
CA ALA A 30 -2.08 -7.82 -44.02
C ALA A 30 -3.59 -7.99 -44.35
N GLY A 31 -4.05 -7.56 -45.53
CA GLY A 31 -5.46 -7.61 -45.89
C GLY A 31 -6.36 -6.74 -45.01
N VAL A 32 -5.84 -5.62 -44.50
CA VAL A 32 -6.57 -4.65 -43.65
C VAL A 32 -6.60 -3.27 -44.32
N SER A 33 -7.42 -2.34 -43.79
CA SER A 33 -7.43 -0.97 -44.32
C SER A 33 -6.19 -0.17 -43.80
N ARG A 34 -5.73 0.80 -44.64
CA ARG A 34 -4.68 1.74 -44.20
C ARG A 34 -5.09 2.49 -42.92
N GLN A 35 -6.36 2.80 -42.78
CA GLN A 35 -6.92 3.48 -41.62
C GLN A 35 -6.76 2.63 -40.34
N ALA A 36 -6.98 1.31 -40.43
CA ALA A 36 -6.78 0.39 -39.33
C ALA A 36 -5.29 0.37 -38.89
N VAL A 37 -4.35 0.30 -39.83
CA VAL A 37 -2.90 0.38 -39.53
C VAL A 37 -2.58 1.71 -38.85
N SER A 38 -3.08 2.82 -39.38
CA SER A 38 -2.83 4.16 -38.81
C SER A 38 -3.40 4.30 -37.40
N ALA A 39 -4.63 3.81 -37.17
CA ALA A 39 -5.29 3.86 -35.85
C ALA A 39 -4.54 3.05 -34.79
N VAL A 40 -4.07 1.87 -35.15
CA VAL A 40 -3.24 1.04 -34.24
C VAL A 40 -1.89 1.69 -33.98
N GLU A 41 -1.18 2.20 -35.00
CA GLU A 41 0.11 2.86 -34.83
C GLU A 41 0.06 4.14 -33.99
N SER A 42 -1.10 4.83 -34.01
CA SER A 42 -1.33 6.04 -33.21
C SER A 42 -1.93 5.78 -31.83
N GLY A 43 -2.16 4.50 -31.47
CA GLY A 43 -2.77 4.14 -30.18
C GLY A 43 -4.23 4.52 -30.04
N HIS A 44 -4.92 4.91 -31.12
CA HIS A 44 -6.36 5.26 -31.09
C HIS A 44 -7.26 4.03 -31.06
N SER A 45 -6.75 2.85 -31.38
CA SER A 45 -7.52 1.61 -31.39
C SER A 45 -6.62 0.41 -31.18
N ASP A 46 -7.05 -0.51 -30.32
CA ASP A 46 -6.41 -1.82 -30.19
C ASP A 46 -6.86 -2.71 -31.37
N PRO A 47 -5.91 -3.48 -31.97
CA PRO A 47 -6.26 -4.38 -33.06
C PRO A 47 -7.10 -5.55 -32.53
N SER A 48 -8.12 -5.96 -33.29
CA SER A 48 -8.76 -7.25 -33.03
C SER A 48 -7.73 -8.38 -33.22
N LEU A 49 -7.95 -9.52 -32.57
CA LEU A 49 -7.02 -10.69 -32.70
C LEU A 49 -6.74 -11.04 -34.17
N ARG A 50 -7.74 -10.98 -35.04
CA ARG A 50 -7.57 -11.22 -36.49
C ARG A 50 -6.63 -10.20 -37.13
N VAL A 51 -6.78 -8.93 -36.81
CA VAL A 51 -5.92 -7.85 -37.34
C VAL A 51 -4.50 -7.97 -36.79
N ALA A 52 -4.35 -8.29 -35.48
CA ALA A 52 -3.05 -8.50 -34.87
C ALA A 52 -2.27 -9.66 -35.53
N LEU A 53 -2.92 -10.80 -35.73
CA LEU A 53 -2.33 -11.95 -36.42
C LEU A 53 -1.92 -11.63 -37.88
N ALA A 54 -2.78 -10.91 -38.61
CA ALA A 54 -2.49 -10.55 -39.99
C ALA A 54 -1.30 -9.57 -40.11
N LEU A 55 -1.21 -8.58 -39.20
CA LEU A 55 -0.10 -7.64 -39.15
C LEU A 55 1.23 -8.34 -38.76
N ALA A 56 1.17 -9.24 -37.78
CA ALA A 56 2.31 -10.04 -37.34
C ALA A 56 2.84 -10.92 -38.49
N GLN A 57 1.96 -11.62 -39.17
CA GLN A 57 2.30 -12.46 -40.32
C GLN A 57 2.90 -11.63 -41.47
N ALA A 58 2.33 -10.47 -41.80
CA ALA A 58 2.84 -9.59 -42.87
C ALA A 58 4.23 -9.03 -42.56
N LEU A 59 4.55 -8.88 -41.27
CA LEU A 59 5.86 -8.41 -40.80
C LEU A 59 6.83 -9.56 -40.48
N GLY A 60 6.42 -10.84 -40.55
CA GLY A 60 7.25 -11.99 -40.18
C GLY A 60 7.66 -11.95 -38.70
N LEU A 61 6.78 -11.51 -37.82
CA LEU A 61 6.96 -11.42 -36.36
C LEU A 61 5.85 -12.20 -35.66
N SER A 62 6.03 -12.51 -34.40
CA SER A 62 4.95 -13.01 -33.55
C SER A 62 4.03 -11.86 -33.08
N VAL A 63 2.82 -12.20 -32.65
CA VAL A 63 1.90 -11.21 -32.04
C VAL A 63 2.51 -10.64 -30.76
N GLU A 64 3.19 -11.47 -30.01
CA GLU A 64 3.89 -11.10 -28.77
C GLU A 64 5.02 -10.10 -29.00
N GLU A 65 5.76 -10.22 -30.11
CA GLU A 65 6.82 -9.25 -30.47
C GLU A 65 6.26 -7.90 -30.88
N LEU A 66 5.08 -7.87 -31.52
CA LEU A 66 4.44 -6.62 -31.97
C LEU A 66 3.57 -5.97 -30.93
N PHE A 67 2.80 -6.75 -30.19
CA PHE A 67 1.72 -6.30 -29.33
C PHE A 67 1.84 -6.82 -27.90
N GLY A 68 2.76 -7.72 -27.65
CA GLY A 68 3.04 -8.21 -26.31
C GLY A 68 3.60 -7.10 -25.41
N PRO A 69 3.51 -7.29 -24.11
CA PRO A 69 4.19 -6.43 -23.14
C PRO A 69 5.69 -6.62 -23.36
N GLY A 70 6.40 -5.90 -24.17
CA GLY A 70 7.83 -6.01 -24.49
C GLY A 70 8.64 -7.10 -23.77
N GLU A 71 9.88 -7.35 -24.07
CA GLU A 71 10.69 -8.29 -23.29
C GLU A 71 10.54 -7.99 -21.79
N PRO A 72 10.40 -9.04 -20.95
CA PRO A 72 10.28 -8.83 -19.51
C PRO A 72 11.39 -7.89 -19.06
N ALA A 73 11.03 -6.73 -18.54
CA ALA A 73 12.00 -5.74 -18.10
C ALA A 73 13.04 -6.42 -17.18
N ASP A 74 14.31 -6.05 -17.34
CA ASP A 74 15.38 -6.56 -16.50
C ASP A 74 15.02 -6.37 -15.02
N PRO A 75 15.38 -7.33 -14.17
CA PRO A 75 15.15 -7.19 -12.74
C PRO A 75 15.79 -5.93 -12.19
N VAL A 76 15.03 -5.15 -11.44
CA VAL A 76 15.54 -3.99 -10.73
C VAL A 76 15.82 -4.35 -9.27
N THR A 77 16.82 -3.70 -8.69
CA THR A 77 17.09 -3.80 -7.25
C THR A 77 16.10 -2.93 -6.50
N ALA A 78 15.39 -3.49 -5.53
CA ALA A 78 14.42 -2.78 -4.68
C ALA A 78 14.63 -3.12 -3.20
N VAL A 79 14.22 -2.22 -2.32
CA VAL A 79 14.20 -2.46 -0.88
C VAL A 79 12.77 -2.85 -0.47
N SER A 80 12.59 -4.03 0.11
CA SER A 80 11.28 -4.46 0.59
C SER A 80 10.97 -3.86 1.96
N VAL A 81 9.75 -3.34 2.15
CA VAL A 81 9.29 -2.80 3.44
C VAL A 81 8.98 -3.90 4.47
N ALA A 82 8.90 -5.15 4.04
CA ALA A 82 8.66 -6.31 4.89
C ALA A 82 9.26 -7.58 4.27
N PRO A 83 9.57 -8.62 5.08
CA PRO A 83 10.13 -9.87 4.59
C PRO A 83 9.24 -10.54 3.54
N LEU A 84 9.83 -11.10 2.50
CA LEU A 84 9.13 -11.94 1.54
C LEU A 84 8.89 -13.34 2.13
N ARG A 85 7.78 -13.99 1.75
CA ARG A 85 7.39 -15.30 2.32
C ARG A 85 7.23 -16.41 1.28
N GLY A 86 7.05 -16.07 0.02
CA GLY A 86 6.81 -17.01 -1.06
C GLY A 86 8.04 -17.26 -1.93
N LYS A 87 7.96 -18.26 -2.83
CA LYS A 87 8.95 -18.44 -3.89
C LYS A 87 8.90 -17.28 -4.89
N THR A 88 7.75 -16.65 -5.04
CA THR A 88 7.53 -15.45 -5.84
C THR A 88 6.41 -14.65 -5.16
N ASP A 89 6.72 -13.44 -4.73
CA ASP A 89 5.76 -12.53 -4.13
C ASP A 89 5.37 -11.42 -5.12
N ARG A 90 4.08 -11.11 -5.17
CA ARG A 90 3.57 -9.92 -5.86
C ARG A 90 3.88 -8.70 -5.02
N VAL A 91 4.41 -7.65 -5.65
CA VAL A 91 4.74 -6.40 -4.96
C VAL A 91 4.17 -5.19 -5.71
N ALA A 92 3.78 -4.15 -4.97
CA ALA A 92 3.72 -2.81 -5.52
C ALA A 92 5.16 -2.30 -5.58
N LEU A 93 5.60 -1.82 -6.74
CA LEU A 93 6.94 -1.30 -6.95
C LEU A 93 6.85 0.21 -7.18
N ALA A 94 7.52 0.99 -6.34
CA ALA A 94 7.46 2.44 -6.38
C ALA A 94 8.86 3.06 -6.28
N PRO A 95 9.16 4.11 -7.04
CA PRO A 95 10.35 4.94 -6.81
C PRO A 95 10.14 5.77 -5.54
N VAL A 96 11.12 5.78 -4.63
CA VAL A 96 11.18 6.64 -3.45
C VAL A 96 12.60 7.19 -3.36
N GLY A 97 12.78 8.49 -3.58
CA GLY A 97 14.09 9.09 -3.70
C GLY A 97 14.89 8.46 -4.86
N ASP A 98 16.08 7.97 -4.57
CA ASP A 98 17.02 7.37 -5.53
C ASP A 98 16.89 5.84 -5.69
N ARG A 99 15.90 5.22 -5.05
CA ARG A 99 15.75 3.75 -5.01
C ARG A 99 14.34 3.29 -5.33
N PHE A 100 14.22 2.01 -5.67
CA PHE A 100 12.93 1.35 -5.73
C PHE A 100 12.57 0.73 -4.39
N VAL A 101 11.31 0.90 -4.00
CA VAL A 101 10.73 0.28 -2.81
C VAL A 101 9.66 -0.72 -3.24
N ALA A 102 9.71 -1.91 -2.64
CA ALA A 102 8.76 -2.98 -2.88
C ALA A 102 7.85 -3.18 -1.65
N LEU A 103 6.55 -3.09 -1.88
CA LEU A 103 5.52 -3.35 -0.86
C LEU A 103 4.84 -4.68 -1.20
N PRO A 104 5.05 -5.74 -0.41
CA PRO A 104 4.42 -7.04 -0.66
C PRO A 104 2.89 -6.96 -0.65
N LEU A 105 2.24 -7.42 -1.72
CA LEU A 105 0.77 -7.38 -1.88
C LEU A 105 0.14 -8.63 -1.24
N ARG A 106 0.13 -8.69 0.08
CA ARG A 106 -0.44 -9.80 0.85
C ARG A 106 -0.96 -9.33 2.20
N GLY A 107 -1.82 -10.16 2.81
CA GLY A 107 -2.44 -9.82 4.10
C GLY A 107 -3.15 -8.49 4.04
N ASP A 108 -3.01 -7.68 5.08
CA ASP A 108 -3.69 -6.39 5.20
C ASP A 108 -3.23 -5.36 4.16
N ALA A 109 -1.95 -5.38 3.79
CA ALA A 109 -1.44 -4.54 2.70
C ALA A 109 -2.11 -4.91 1.35
N GLY A 110 -2.27 -6.20 1.07
CA GLY A 110 -2.99 -6.67 -0.12
C GLY A 110 -4.47 -6.29 -0.09
N ALA A 111 -5.13 -6.42 1.06
CA ALA A 111 -6.52 -6.04 1.24
C ALA A 111 -6.71 -4.51 1.15
N GLY A 112 -5.81 -3.72 1.75
CA GLY A 112 -5.87 -2.26 1.74
C GLY A 112 -5.62 -1.64 0.37
N LEU A 113 -4.77 -2.26 -0.45
CA LEU A 113 -4.50 -1.86 -1.83
C LEU A 113 -5.54 -2.43 -2.81
N GLY A 114 -6.49 -3.22 -2.32
CA GLY A 114 -7.48 -3.91 -3.13
C GLY A 114 -6.83 -4.93 -4.06
N PHE A 115 -7.51 -5.24 -5.14
CA PHE A 115 -7.01 -6.15 -6.18
C PHE A 115 -6.19 -5.40 -7.25
N LEU A 116 -5.42 -4.39 -6.87
CA LEU A 116 -4.57 -3.66 -7.81
C LEU A 116 -3.58 -4.60 -8.50
N PRO A 117 -3.29 -4.37 -9.79
CA PRO A 117 -2.25 -5.10 -10.48
C PRO A 117 -0.92 -4.94 -9.74
N ALA A 118 -0.15 -6.01 -9.65
CA ALA A 118 1.21 -5.94 -9.12
C ALA A 118 2.08 -5.04 -10.00
N GLY A 119 2.92 -4.21 -9.37
CA GLY A 119 3.95 -3.45 -10.08
C GLY A 119 5.17 -4.29 -10.41
N GLY A 120 5.30 -5.45 -9.77
CA GLY A 120 6.41 -6.37 -10.01
C GLY A 120 6.25 -7.72 -9.32
N LEU A 121 7.13 -8.65 -9.69
CA LEU A 121 7.27 -9.97 -9.09
C LEU A 121 8.65 -10.05 -8.42
N ALA A 122 8.65 -10.27 -7.11
CA ALA A 122 9.87 -10.43 -6.32
C ALA A 122 10.17 -11.92 -6.10
N ASN A 123 11.44 -12.30 -6.26
CA ASN A 123 11.91 -13.64 -5.97
C ASN A 123 12.89 -13.58 -4.77
N PRO A 124 12.54 -14.14 -3.62
CA PRO A 124 13.41 -14.15 -2.44
C PRO A 124 14.72 -14.95 -2.64
N ALA A 125 14.77 -15.87 -3.63
CA ALA A 125 16.01 -16.58 -3.94
C ALA A 125 17.11 -15.67 -4.55
N ASN A 126 16.75 -14.47 -4.99
CA ASN A 126 17.65 -13.47 -5.54
C ASN A 126 17.93 -12.33 -4.54
N VAL A 127 18.01 -12.64 -3.26
CA VAL A 127 18.37 -11.65 -2.22
C VAL A 127 19.78 -11.15 -2.51
N ALA A 128 19.89 -9.90 -2.93
CA ALA A 128 21.16 -9.22 -3.02
C ALA A 128 21.60 -8.76 -1.62
N VAL A 129 22.91 -8.79 -1.42
CA VAL A 129 23.70 -8.48 -0.22
C VAL A 129 23.09 -7.37 0.68
N PRO A 130 23.22 -7.47 2.02
CA PRO A 130 22.82 -6.42 2.95
C PRO A 130 23.49 -5.09 2.59
N VAL A 131 22.70 -4.04 2.40
CA VAL A 131 23.25 -2.68 2.18
C VAL A 131 23.80 -2.19 3.52
N ALA A 132 25.10 -1.90 3.56
CA ALA A 132 25.75 -1.25 4.67
C ALA A 132 25.06 0.11 4.95
N GLY A 133 24.48 0.28 6.13
CA GLY A 133 23.74 1.48 6.54
C GLY A 133 22.30 1.23 6.95
N LEU A 134 21.69 0.09 6.58
CA LEU A 134 20.42 -0.37 7.13
C LEU A 134 20.71 -1.30 8.30
N ALA A 135 20.91 -0.76 9.50
CA ALA A 135 21.24 -1.53 10.68
C ALA A 135 20.17 -2.60 10.96
N SER A 136 20.53 -3.86 10.75
CA SER A 136 19.81 -5.00 11.29
C SER A 136 20.07 -5.03 12.81
N ASN A 137 19.20 -4.43 13.61
CA ASN A 137 19.14 -4.70 15.02
C ASN A 137 18.59 -6.12 15.23
N SER A 138 19.47 -7.12 15.07
CA SER A 138 19.22 -8.49 15.50
C SER A 138 19.39 -8.59 17.02
N GLY A 139 18.45 -8.04 17.77
CA GLY A 139 18.22 -8.37 19.16
C GLY A 139 17.34 -9.63 19.18
N ALA A 140 17.97 -10.78 19.43
CA ALA A 140 17.26 -12.03 19.65
C ALA A 140 16.37 -11.92 20.89
N ALA A 141 15.07 -11.80 20.70
CA ALA A 141 14.05 -12.07 21.70
C ALA A 141 12.80 -12.61 20.99
N SER A 142 12.55 -13.88 21.21
CA SER A 142 11.30 -14.63 21.14
C SER A 142 10.15 -14.03 20.31
N GLY A 143 9.89 -14.57 19.13
CA GLY A 143 8.56 -14.55 18.49
C GLY A 143 8.18 -13.30 17.70
N GLY A 144 9.04 -12.31 17.53
CA GLY A 144 8.79 -11.09 16.77
C GLY A 144 9.09 -11.26 15.27
N VAL A 145 8.17 -10.83 14.44
CA VAL A 145 8.37 -10.68 12.99
C VAL A 145 9.64 -9.84 12.76
N SER A 146 10.64 -10.42 12.11
CA SER A 146 11.85 -9.71 11.67
C SER A 146 11.44 -8.52 10.79
N THR A 147 11.68 -7.30 11.26
CA THR A 147 11.36 -6.04 10.58
C THR A 147 12.56 -5.49 9.81
N GLY A 148 13.45 -6.35 9.35
CA GLY A 148 14.60 -5.95 8.52
C GLY A 148 14.14 -5.64 7.09
N ALA A 149 14.48 -4.45 6.60
CA ALA A 149 14.38 -4.15 5.18
C ALA A 149 15.34 -5.07 4.40
N GLU A 150 14.82 -5.77 3.40
CA GLU A 150 15.60 -6.69 2.57
C GLU A 150 15.81 -6.08 1.19
N VAL A 151 17.03 -6.16 0.68
CA VAL A 151 17.31 -5.82 -0.73
C VAL A 151 16.99 -7.03 -1.59
N ILE A 152 16.12 -6.83 -2.56
CA ILE A 152 15.57 -7.89 -3.40
C ILE A 152 15.65 -7.53 -4.87
N ALA A 153 15.71 -8.56 -5.72
CA ALA A 153 15.49 -8.37 -7.14
C ALA A 153 13.99 -8.46 -7.45
N VAL A 154 13.47 -7.45 -8.13
CA VAL A 154 12.07 -7.39 -8.57
C VAL A 154 12.04 -7.31 -10.09
N ARG A 155 11.28 -8.19 -10.74
CA ARG A 155 10.96 -8.06 -12.16
C ARG A 155 9.75 -7.12 -12.29
N PRO A 156 9.92 -5.93 -12.87
CA PRO A 156 8.81 -4.99 -13.05
C PRO A 156 7.75 -5.54 -14.02
N ILE A 157 6.49 -5.16 -13.78
CA ILE A 157 5.37 -5.40 -14.70
C ILE A 157 5.00 -4.03 -15.28
N GLY A 158 5.63 -3.69 -16.40
CA GLY A 158 5.51 -2.37 -17.01
C GLY A 158 6.44 -1.30 -16.40
N PRO A 159 6.48 -0.09 -16.98
CA PRO A 159 7.34 0.98 -16.51
C PRO A 159 6.91 1.47 -15.12
N PRO A 160 7.88 1.78 -14.23
CA PRO A 160 7.59 2.39 -12.95
C PRO A 160 6.82 3.71 -13.12
N ARG A 161 5.80 3.90 -12.29
CA ARG A 161 4.97 5.12 -12.30
C ARG A 161 5.29 5.99 -11.09
N PRO A 162 5.21 7.33 -11.22
CA PRO A 162 5.22 8.21 -10.06
C PRO A 162 4.16 7.75 -9.06
N THR A 163 4.59 7.40 -7.85
CA THR A 163 3.73 6.75 -6.86
C THR A 163 4.00 7.35 -5.49
N LEU A 164 2.99 7.96 -4.90
CA LEU A 164 3.05 8.40 -3.49
C LEU A 164 2.98 7.17 -2.59
N VAL A 165 4.04 6.90 -1.84
CA VAL A 165 4.11 5.81 -0.87
C VAL A 165 3.86 6.35 0.52
N VAL A 166 2.81 5.85 1.18
CA VAL A 166 2.42 6.26 2.53
C VAL A 166 2.37 5.05 3.44
N ALA A 167 2.99 5.15 4.62
CA ALA A 167 2.86 4.15 5.68
C ALA A 167 2.01 4.71 6.83
N GLY A 168 1.10 3.92 7.39
CA GLY A 168 0.24 4.35 8.50
C GLY A 168 -1.01 3.50 8.65
N CYS A 169 -1.75 3.69 9.73
CA CYS A 169 -2.90 2.85 10.08
C CYS A 169 -4.27 3.51 9.84
N ASP A 170 -4.31 4.77 9.40
CA ASP A 170 -5.58 5.46 9.17
C ASP A 170 -6.35 4.84 7.98
N PRO A 171 -7.58 4.33 8.20
CA PRO A 171 -8.39 3.76 7.13
C PRO A 171 -8.87 4.77 6.08
N ALA A 172 -8.69 6.07 6.30
CA ALA A 172 -8.97 7.11 5.31
C ALA A 172 -7.83 7.29 4.28
N LEU A 173 -6.62 6.79 4.56
CA LEU A 173 -5.48 6.92 3.63
C LEU A 173 -5.78 6.39 2.22
N PRO A 174 -6.44 5.23 2.02
CA PRO A 174 -6.81 4.76 0.68
C PRO A 174 -7.70 5.70 -0.12
N LEU A 175 -8.43 6.62 0.53
CA LEU A 175 -9.27 7.61 -0.17
C LEU A 175 -8.44 8.59 -1.02
N LEU A 176 -7.14 8.73 -0.73
CA LEU A 176 -6.22 9.55 -1.52
C LEU A 176 -5.94 8.97 -2.92
N ALA A 177 -6.18 7.68 -3.14
CA ALA A 177 -5.85 7.01 -4.40
C ALA A 177 -6.56 7.63 -5.60
N THR A 178 -7.86 7.85 -5.49
CA THR A 178 -8.66 8.39 -6.61
C THR A 178 -8.32 9.85 -6.96
N PRO A 179 -8.29 10.80 -6.01
CA PRO A 179 -7.95 12.17 -6.36
C PRO A 179 -6.51 12.32 -6.89
N LEU A 180 -5.54 11.56 -6.39
CA LEU A 180 -4.18 11.55 -6.92
C LEU A 180 -4.11 11.02 -8.37
N ALA A 181 -4.88 9.99 -8.67
CA ALA A 181 -4.95 9.42 -10.03
C ALA A 181 -5.64 10.35 -11.03
N LEU A 182 -6.47 11.28 -10.58
CA LEU A 182 -7.17 12.27 -11.41
C LEU A 182 -6.36 13.53 -11.68
N LEU A 183 -5.20 13.69 -11.06
CA LEU A 183 -4.31 14.82 -11.33
C LEU A 183 -3.71 14.73 -12.74
N ASP A 184 -3.34 15.87 -13.28
CA ASP A 184 -2.55 15.98 -14.52
C ASP A 184 -1.20 16.63 -14.22
N PRO A 185 -0.11 15.87 -14.36
CA PRO A 185 0.00 14.43 -14.63
C PRO A 185 -0.37 13.57 -13.41
N PRO A 186 -0.92 12.35 -13.63
CA PRO A 186 -1.41 11.50 -12.56
C PRO A 186 -0.29 10.97 -11.64
N VAL A 187 -0.64 10.74 -10.36
CA VAL A 187 0.23 10.11 -9.37
C VAL A 187 -0.49 8.87 -8.83
N ALA A 188 0.17 7.72 -8.89
CA ALA A 188 -0.33 6.51 -8.27
C ALA A 188 -0.19 6.57 -6.74
N PHE A 189 -0.95 5.74 -6.04
CA PHE A 189 -0.93 5.68 -4.58
C PHE A 189 -0.60 4.28 -4.11
N ALA A 190 0.34 4.16 -3.18
CA ALA A 190 0.67 2.91 -2.50
C ALA A 190 0.65 3.13 -0.98
N TRP A 191 -0.16 2.32 -0.30
CA TRP A 191 -0.33 2.38 1.15
C TRP A 191 0.22 1.13 1.82
N TRP A 192 1.05 1.33 2.84
CA TRP A 192 1.53 0.27 3.72
C TRP A 192 0.87 0.40 5.09
N PRO A 193 -0.11 -0.44 5.42
CA PRO A 193 -0.78 -0.41 6.71
C PRO A 193 0.14 -0.88 7.84
N CYS A 194 0.44 0.02 8.77
CA CYS A 194 1.27 -0.28 9.94
C CYS A 194 1.07 0.77 11.03
N GLY A 195 1.42 0.46 12.28
CA GLY A 195 1.36 1.41 13.38
C GLY A 195 2.39 2.55 13.26
N SER A 196 2.17 3.66 13.98
CA SER A 196 2.98 4.89 13.94
C SER A 196 4.48 4.66 14.08
N ALA A 197 4.88 3.76 14.99
CA ALA A 197 6.28 3.41 15.21
C ALA A 197 6.94 2.80 13.97
N ALA A 198 6.25 1.91 13.28
CA ALA A 198 6.74 1.30 12.07
C ALA A 198 6.76 2.30 10.90
N ALA A 199 5.73 3.14 10.79
CA ALA A 199 5.65 4.18 9.77
C ALA A 199 6.82 5.17 9.88
N LEU A 200 7.12 5.67 11.09
CA LEU A 200 8.27 6.55 11.32
C LEU A 200 9.61 5.88 11.04
N ARG A 201 9.75 4.58 11.34
CA ARG A 201 10.98 3.85 10.98
C ARG A 201 11.18 3.80 9.48
N LEU A 202 10.12 3.47 8.72
CA LEU A 202 10.17 3.43 7.26
C LEU A 202 10.51 4.80 6.67
N ALA A 203 9.94 5.88 7.23
CA ALA A 203 10.26 7.26 6.84
C ALA A 203 11.73 7.60 7.07
N ARG A 204 12.29 7.30 8.26
CA ARG A 204 13.72 7.53 8.55
C ARG A 204 14.66 6.70 7.65
N GLN A 205 14.21 5.58 7.17
CA GLN A 205 14.96 4.73 6.23
C GLN A 205 14.84 5.18 4.77
N GLY A 206 14.04 6.24 4.49
CA GLY A 206 13.75 6.70 3.13
C GLY A 206 12.99 5.67 2.29
N LEU A 207 12.13 4.86 2.93
CA LEU A 207 11.33 3.81 2.25
C LEU A 207 9.89 4.23 1.98
N VAL A 208 9.47 5.38 2.49
CA VAL A 208 8.15 5.97 2.24
C VAL A 208 8.27 7.49 2.12
N HIS A 209 7.45 8.08 1.29
CA HIS A 209 7.37 9.54 1.16
C HIS A 209 6.73 10.19 2.39
N VAL A 210 5.79 9.48 3.03
CA VAL A 210 4.99 10.01 4.13
C VAL A 210 4.75 8.93 5.16
N ALA A 211 4.92 9.27 6.44
CA ALA A 211 4.51 8.45 7.57
C ALA A 211 3.27 9.03 8.24
N GLY A 212 2.24 8.22 8.38
CA GLY A 212 1.05 8.56 9.15
C GLY A 212 1.19 8.16 10.62
N VAL A 213 0.92 9.09 11.54
CA VAL A 213 1.13 8.89 12.97
C VAL A 213 -0.04 9.44 13.79
N HIS A 214 -0.31 8.78 14.90
CA HIS A 214 -1.20 9.35 15.91
C HIS A 214 -0.50 10.48 16.66
N THR A 215 -1.18 11.61 16.83
CA THR A 215 -0.68 12.77 17.57
C THR A 215 -1.67 13.11 18.69
N LYS A 216 -1.18 13.22 19.92
CA LYS A 216 -1.96 13.71 21.06
C LYS A 216 -1.68 15.19 21.27
N GLU A 217 -2.71 15.99 21.51
CA GLU A 217 -2.61 17.45 21.70
C GLU A 217 -1.69 17.90 22.85
N ASN A 218 -1.40 17.03 23.83
CA ASN A 218 -0.68 17.38 25.04
C ASN A 218 0.47 16.43 25.44
N SER A 219 0.81 15.47 24.61
CA SER A 219 1.97 14.62 24.90
C SER A 219 3.16 15.10 24.09
N GLY A 220 4.07 15.84 24.71
CA GLY A 220 5.47 15.94 24.31
C GLY A 220 6.19 14.58 24.33
N GLU A 221 5.45 13.52 24.29
CA GLU A 221 5.76 12.12 24.24
C GLU A 221 5.32 11.50 22.90
N ALA A 222 5.80 12.04 21.82
CA ALA A 222 6.21 11.12 20.78
C ALA A 222 7.48 10.48 21.34
N GLY A 223 7.41 9.35 22.04
CA GLY A 223 8.57 8.55 22.42
C GLY A 223 9.34 8.01 21.21
N GLN A 224 9.15 8.61 20.07
CA GLN A 224 9.81 8.43 18.81
C GLN A 224 10.08 9.79 18.19
N SER A 225 11.36 10.17 18.12
CA SER A 225 11.77 11.41 17.44
C SER A 225 11.27 11.41 16.00
N LEU A 226 10.71 12.52 15.55
CA LEU A 226 10.40 12.73 14.13
C LEU A 226 11.71 12.73 13.31
N PRO A 227 11.67 12.44 12.00
CA PRO A 227 12.80 12.72 11.13
C PRO A 227 13.20 14.18 11.21
N ASP A 228 14.51 14.49 11.16
CA ASP A 228 15.00 15.84 11.26
C ASP A 228 14.41 16.73 10.15
N GLY A 229 13.92 17.91 10.52
CA GLY A 229 13.34 18.85 9.58
C GLY A 229 12.03 18.39 8.93
N ALA A 230 11.40 17.34 9.44
CA ALA A 230 10.15 16.86 8.89
C ALA A 230 9.01 17.87 9.06
N GLU A 231 8.18 17.99 8.03
CA GLU A 231 6.92 18.73 8.08
C GLU A 231 5.80 17.83 8.62
N VAL A 232 4.93 18.39 9.47
CA VAL A 232 3.79 17.66 10.04
C VAL A 232 2.50 18.34 9.64
N VAL A 233 1.63 17.59 8.96
CA VAL A 233 0.33 18.05 8.47
C VAL A 233 -0.78 17.26 9.11
N GLY A 234 -1.77 17.94 9.72
CA GLY A 234 -2.98 17.30 10.24
C GLY A 234 -3.76 16.65 9.08
N PHE A 235 -4.19 15.41 9.27
CA PHE A 235 -4.92 14.67 8.23
C PHE A 235 -6.37 14.38 8.65
N THR A 236 -6.54 13.64 9.75
CA THR A 236 -7.86 13.25 10.26
C THR A 236 -7.94 13.34 11.76
N ALA A 237 -9.17 13.39 12.27
CA ALA A 237 -9.47 13.23 13.69
C ALA A 237 -10.65 12.28 13.82
N TRP A 238 -10.58 11.35 14.76
CA TRP A 238 -11.66 10.41 15.07
C TRP A 238 -11.68 10.01 16.53
N ARG A 239 -12.75 9.34 16.92
CA ARG A 239 -12.82 8.69 18.23
C ARG A 239 -12.30 7.27 18.13
N GLU A 240 -11.49 6.87 19.08
CA GLU A 240 -11.07 5.49 19.31
C GLU A 240 -11.83 4.92 20.50
N GLY A 241 -12.21 3.63 20.42
CA GLY A 241 -13.03 3.01 21.46
C GLY A 241 -13.39 1.58 21.12
N PHE A 242 -14.31 1.01 21.91
CA PHE A 242 -14.77 -0.35 21.69
C PHE A 242 -15.78 -0.42 20.54
N ALA A 243 -15.42 -1.13 19.48
CA ALA A 243 -16.35 -1.67 18.50
C ALA A 243 -17.00 -2.91 19.13
N VAL A 244 -18.33 -2.94 19.20
CA VAL A 244 -19.10 -4.03 19.81
C VAL A 244 -20.27 -4.41 18.92
N ARG A 245 -20.73 -5.65 18.98
CA ARG A 245 -21.94 -6.05 18.28
C ARG A 245 -23.14 -5.23 18.78
N PRO A 246 -24.08 -4.80 17.91
CA PRO A 246 -25.16 -3.89 18.28
C PRO A 246 -26.00 -4.35 19.48
N GLU A 247 -26.25 -5.66 19.60
CA GLU A 247 -27.03 -6.26 20.70
C GLU A 247 -26.33 -6.16 22.07
N LEU A 248 -25.01 -5.98 22.09
CA LEU A 248 -24.23 -5.84 23.32
C LEU A 248 -24.09 -4.37 23.78
N LYS A 249 -24.50 -3.40 22.95
CA LYS A 249 -24.41 -1.98 23.27
C LYS A 249 -25.07 -1.60 24.59
N PRO A 250 -26.24 -2.17 24.99
CA PRO A 250 -26.87 -1.85 26.26
C PRO A 250 -26.06 -2.26 27.48
N VAL A 251 -25.22 -3.28 27.38
CA VAL A 251 -24.43 -3.83 28.49
C VAL A 251 -22.97 -3.42 28.48
N VAL A 252 -22.44 -2.98 27.33
CA VAL A 252 -21.04 -2.55 27.21
C VAL A 252 -20.98 -1.02 27.32
N THR A 253 -20.44 -0.56 28.43
CA THR A 253 -20.23 0.87 28.74
C THR A 253 -18.74 1.24 28.81
N GLY A 254 -17.85 0.24 28.90
CA GLY A 254 -16.42 0.39 29.00
C GLY A 254 -15.73 -0.96 29.23
N LEU A 255 -14.43 -0.94 29.50
CA LEU A 255 -13.63 -2.15 29.71
C LEU A 255 -14.07 -2.92 30.97
N ASP A 256 -14.50 -2.22 32.03
CA ASP A 256 -15.01 -2.83 33.26
C ASP A 256 -16.23 -3.73 33.00
N SER A 257 -17.13 -3.29 32.13
CA SER A 257 -18.31 -4.09 31.75
C SER A 257 -17.92 -5.28 30.85
N ILE A 258 -16.95 -5.12 29.95
CA ILE A 258 -16.40 -6.20 29.14
C ILE A 258 -15.80 -7.28 30.05
N ALA A 259 -14.97 -6.90 31.02
CA ALA A 259 -14.36 -7.83 31.97
C ALA A 259 -15.43 -8.52 32.86
N ARG A 260 -16.39 -7.74 33.43
CA ARG A 260 -17.45 -8.27 34.28
C ARG A 260 -18.32 -9.32 33.59
N HIS A 261 -18.64 -9.09 32.32
CA HIS A 261 -19.43 -10.02 31.51
C HIS A 261 -18.57 -11.08 30.81
N ARG A 262 -17.25 -11.08 31.04
CA ARG A 262 -16.27 -11.99 30.41
C ARG A 262 -16.43 -12.07 28.89
N LEU A 263 -16.70 -10.92 28.26
CA LEU A 263 -16.79 -10.84 26.81
C LEU A 263 -15.42 -11.03 26.18
N ARG A 264 -15.37 -11.85 25.15
CA ARG A 264 -14.13 -12.11 24.42
C ARG A 264 -13.78 -10.89 23.56
N ILE A 265 -12.54 -10.45 23.67
CA ILE A 265 -12.02 -9.35 22.88
C ILE A 265 -11.08 -9.84 21.77
N VAL A 266 -10.90 -8.99 20.76
CA VAL A 266 -9.77 -9.04 19.82
C VAL A 266 -8.96 -7.77 20.02
N ASN A 267 -7.64 -7.95 20.17
CA ASN A 267 -6.71 -6.87 20.45
C ASN A 267 -5.92 -6.47 19.19
N ARG A 268 -5.23 -5.36 19.26
CA ARG A 268 -4.29 -4.95 18.23
C ARG A 268 -2.90 -5.55 18.51
N GLU A 269 -2.07 -5.52 17.47
CA GLU A 269 -0.66 -5.89 17.56
C GLU A 269 0.10 -4.99 18.55
N PRO A 270 1.19 -5.47 19.16
CA PRO A 270 2.05 -4.66 20.02
C PRO A 270 2.58 -3.42 19.29
N GLY A 271 2.53 -2.27 19.95
CA GLY A 271 2.96 -0.99 19.39
C GLY A 271 1.87 -0.21 18.64
N ALA A 272 0.67 -0.76 18.47
CA ALA A 272 -0.49 -0.01 17.98
C ALA A 272 -1.06 0.89 19.11
N GLU A 273 -1.50 2.11 18.76
CA GLU A 273 -2.06 3.05 19.74
C GLU A 273 -3.33 2.51 20.39
N ALA A 274 -4.22 1.88 19.62
CA ALA A 274 -5.42 1.24 20.16
C ALA A 274 -5.10 0.15 21.22
N ARG A 275 -3.97 -0.57 21.06
CA ARG A 275 -3.51 -1.50 22.10
C ARG A 275 -3.03 -0.77 23.33
N ARG A 276 -2.24 0.31 23.17
CA ARG A 276 -1.78 1.13 24.30
C ARG A 276 -2.95 1.72 25.06
N LEU A 277 -4.01 2.13 24.34
CA LEU A 277 -5.25 2.64 24.95
C LEU A 277 -5.95 1.58 25.80
N LEU A 278 -6.10 0.36 25.25
CA LEU A 278 -6.66 -0.78 25.97
C LEU A 278 -5.81 -1.14 27.20
N ASP A 279 -4.49 -1.18 27.04
CA ASP A 279 -3.55 -1.54 28.12
C ASP A 279 -3.56 -0.48 29.24
N ALA A 280 -3.63 0.81 28.91
CA ALA A 280 -3.75 1.88 29.88
C ALA A 280 -5.07 1.79 30.68
N GLU A 281 -6.19 1.52 29.97
CA GLU A 281 -7.49 1.35 30.63
C GLU A 281 -7.52 0.09 31.52
N ARG A 282 -6.90 -1.02 31.06
CA ARG A 282 -6.72 -2.23 31.84
C ARG A 282 -5.96 -1.98 33.15
N VAL A 283 -4.84 -1.26 33.07
CA VAL A 283 -4.04 -0.87 34.25
C VAL A 283 -4.84 0.03 35.19
N ARG A 284 -5.57 1.03 34.64
CA ARG A 284 -6.40 1.94 35.42
C ARG A 284 -7.47 1.20 36.24
N LEU A 285 -7.98 0.09 35.69
CA LEU A 285 -9.00 -0.75 36.35
C LEU A 285 -8.42 -1.87 37.21
N GLY A 286 -7.10 -2.03 37.26
CA GLY A 286 -6.44 -3.10 38.01
C GLY A 286 -6.72 -4.51 37.47
N LEU A 287 -7.01 -4.63 36.16
CA LEU A 287 -7.33 -5.91 35.51
C LEU A 287 -6.05 -6.59 35.02
N ASP A 288 -6.01 -7.92 35.14
CA ASP A 288 -4.97 -8.74 34.52
C ASP A 288 -5.42 -9.21 33.10
N GLY A 289 -4.45 -9.68 32.29
CA GLY A 289 -4.75 -10.21 30.95
C GLY A 289 -5.73 -11.40 30.97
N GLY A 290 -5.72 -12.20 32.06
CA GLY A 290 -6.65 -13.32 32.27
C GLY A 290 -8.10 -12.90 32.52
N ASP A 291 -8.34 -11.65 32.91
CA ASP A 291 -9.69 -11.11 33.12
C ASP A 291 -10.39 -10.77 31.79
N LEU A 292 -9.62 -10.69 30.70
CA LEU A 292 -10.08 -10.33 29.38
C LEU A 292 -9.90 -11.48 28.39
N PRO A 293 -10.91 -12.36 28.23
CA PRO A 293 -10.83 -13.46 27.25
C PRO A 293 -10.48 -12.94 25.87
N GLY A 294 -9.50 -13.54 25.21
CA GLY A 294 -9.04 -13.12 23.88
C GLY A 294 -8.02 -11.96 23.86
N TYR A 295 -7.52 -11.50 25.01
CA TYR A 295 -6.52 -10.43 25.09
C TYR A 295 -5.29 -10.68 24.22
N ASP A 296 -4.86 -11.93 24.05
CA ASP A 296 -3.72 -12.32 23.20
C ASP A 296 -4.10 -12.57 21.74
N THR A 297 -5.41 -12.56 21.42
CA THR A 297 -5.88 -12.68 20.04
C THR A 297 -5.68 -11.34 19.34
N GLN A 298 -4.90 -11.32 18.24
CA GLN A 298 -4.46 -10.10 17.58
C GLN A 298 -5.05 -9.93 16.18
N ALA A 299 -5.33 -8.68 15.83
CA ALA A 299 -5.69 -8.24 14.49
C ALA A 299 -4.85 -7.01 14.11
N ALA A 300 -4.39 -6.95 12.86
CA ALA A 300 -3.36 -6.00 12.42
C ALA A 300 -3.88 -4.59 12.04
N GLY A 301 -5.16 -4.27 12.22
CA GLY A 301 -5.70 -2.97 11.84
C GLY A 301 -7.10 -2.72 12.42
N HIS A 302 -7.57 -1.49 12.33
CA HIS A 302 -8.91 -1.13 12.82
C HIS A 302 -10.03 -1.86 12.07
N LEU A 303 -9.87 -2.02 10.75
CA LEU A 303 -10.85 -2.75 9.92
C LEU A 303 -10.86 -4.24 10.24
N GLN A 304 -9.70 -4.85 10.53
CA GLN A 304 -9.59 -6.26 10.90
C GLN A 304 -10.19 -6.53 12.29
N VAL A 305 -10.00 -5.61 13.25
CA VAL A 305 -10.69 -5.67 14.54
C VAL A 305 -12.20 -5.62 14.33
N ALA A 306 -12.69 -4.63 13.59
CA ALA A 306 -14.12 -4.49 13.30
C ALA A 306 -14.69 -5.71 12.56
N SER A 307 -13.96 -6.22 11.58
CA SER A 307 -14.32 -7.45 10.83
C SER A 307 -14.43 -8.67 11.76
N ALA A 308 -13.46 -8.86 12.66
CA ALA A 308 -13.47 -9.97 13.61
C ALA A 308 -14.67 -9.91 14.56
N VAL A 309 -15.03 -8.72 15.03
CA VAL A 309 -16.22 -8.50 15.88
C VAL A 309 -17.51 -8.75 15.08
N ALA A 310 -17.61 -8.22 13.86
CA ALA A 310 -18.77 -8.43 12.99
C ALA A 310 -18.97 -9.91 12.63
N ALA A 311 -17.88 -10.64 12.42
CA ALA A 311 -17.91 -12.09 12.15
C ALA A 311 -18.18 -12.96 13.39
N GLY A 312 -18.31 -12.38 14.60
CA GLY A 312 -18.56 -13.10 15.84
C GLY A 312 -17.34 -13.86 16.39
N LEU A 313 -16.13 -13.57 15.89
CA LEU A 313 -14.90 -14.14 16.44
C LEU A 313 -14.53 -13.53 17.81
N ALA A 314 -15.00 -12.32 18.07
CA ALA A 314 -14.93 -11.62 19.34
C ALA A 314 -16.24 -10.84 19.58
N GLU A 315 -16.50 -10.48 20.83
CA GLU A 315 -17.65 -9.66 21.21
C GLU A 315 -17.32 -8.16 21.18
N ALA A 316 -16.03 -7.81 21.40
CA ALA A 316 -15.56 -6.43 21.40
C ALA A 316 -14.09 -6.33 20.92
N GLY A 317 -13.68 -5.12 20.54
CA GLY A 317 -12.28 -4.81 20.26
C GLY A 317 -12.07 -3.32 20.12
N VAL A 318 -10.87 -2.80 20.42
CA VAL A 318 -10.57 -1.38 20.27
C VAL A 318 -10.26 -1.06 18.82
N ALA A 319 -11.06 -0.16 18.25
CA ALA A 319 -10.93 0.30 16.87
C ALA A 319 -11.36 1.77 16.75
N SER A 320 -11.09 2.38 15.60
CA SER A 320 -11.62 3.69 15.26
C SER A 320 -13.13 3.63 15.01
N GLU A 321 -13.86 4.69 15.36
CA GLU A 321 -15.31 4.77 15.11
C GLU A 321 -15.70 4.57 13.65
N PRO A 322 -14.98 5.16 12.63
CA PRO A 322 -15.26 4.89 11.23
C PRO A 322 -15.18 3.39 10.87
N ALA A 323 -14.20 2.67 11.42
CA ALA A 323 -14.08 1.23 11.18
C ALA A 323 -15.25 0.46 11.80
N ALA A 324 -15.67 0.79 13.03
CA ALA A 324 -16.84 0.17 13.65
C ALA A 324 -18.12 0.41 12.82
N ARG A 325 -18.33 1.63 12.37
CA ARG A 325 -19.50 2.02 11.55
C ARG A 325 -19.52 1.30 10.19
N ALA A 326 -18.35 1.16 9.54
CA ALA A 326 -18.24 0.46 8.25
C ALA A 326 -18.72 -1.00 8.31
N TYR A 327 -18.62 -1.62 9.48
CA TYR A 327 -19.09 -2.99 9.71
C TYR A 327 -20.45 -3.06 10.46
N GLY A 328 -21.18 -1.95 10.58
CA GLY A 328 -22.48 -1.92 11.24
C GLY A 328 -22.43 -2.19 12.74
N LEU A 329 -21.27 -2.00 13.37
CA LEU A 329 -21.08 -2.22 14.80
C LEU A 329 -21.51 -1.00 15.62
N ALA A 330 -21.93 -1.23 16.86
CA ALA A 330 -22.07 -0.20 17.86
C ALA A 330 -20.70 0.24 18.38
N PHE A 331 -20.62 1.45 18.90
CA PHE A 331 -19.38 2.06 19.34
C PHE A 331 -19.48 2.64 20.74
N VAL A 332 -18.45 2.40 21.56
CA VAL A 332 -18.29 2.96 22.90
C VAL A 332 -16.98 3.74 22.93
N PRO A 333 -17.00 5.07 22.94
CA PRO A 333 -15.80 5.88 22.85
C PRO A 333 -14.90 5.75 24.09
N LEU A 334 -13.59 5.77 23.88
CA LEU A 334 -12.54 5.81 24.91
C LEU A 334 -11.73 7.10 24.84
N ALA A 335 -11.30 7.49 23.64
CA ALA A 335 -10.44 8.65 23.45
C ALA A 335 -10.75 9.33 22.10
N GLU A 336 -10.38 10.61 22.02
CA GLU A 336 -10.24 11.31 20.76
C GLU A 336 -8.79 11.20 20.28
N GLU A 337 -8.62 10.84 19.02
CA GLU A 337 -7.34 10.66 18.38
C GLU A 337 -7.21 11.58 17.17
N ARG A 338 -6.03 12.13 17.00
CA ARG A 338 -5.64 12.88 15.80
C ARG A 338 -4.60 12.09 15.03
N PHE A 339 -4.69 12.13 13.73
CA PHE A 339 -3.74 11.50 12.85
C PHE A 339 -3.12 12.55 11.95
N SER A 340 -1.79 12.57 11.92
CA SER A 340 -1.02 13.51 11.14
C SER A 340 -0.11 12.78 10.17
N LEU A 341 0.18 13.45 9.08
CA LEU A 341 1.15 13.01 8.07
C LEU A 341 2.49 13.67 8.37
N VAL A 342 3.51 12.87 8.56
CA VAL A 342 4.90 13.29 8.75
C VAL A 342 5.64 13.13 7.44
N ILE A 343 6.15 14.21 6.90
CA ILE A 343 6.82 14.29 5.61
C ILE A 343 8.30 14.57 5.88
N PRO A 344 9.20 13.61 5.61
CA PRO A 344 10.64 13.87 5.71
C PRO A 344 11.08 15.04 4.81
N ALA A 345 11.99 15.87 5.27
CA ALA A 345 12.46 17.05 4.54
C ALA A 345 12.97 16.72 3.14
N GLU A 346 13.61 15.56 2.98
CA GLU A 346 14.13 15.05 1.69
C GLU A 346 13.04 14.78 0.64
N HIS A 347 11.79 14.53 1.07
CA HIS A 347 10.66 14.27 0.20
C HIS A 347 9.70 15.46 0.03
N ALA A 348 9.84 16.53 0.84
CA ALA A 348 8.91 17.66 0.84
C ALA A 348 8.74 18.31 -0.54
N ALA A 349 9.81 18.41 -1.32
CA ALA A 349 9.78 18.99 -2.66
C ALA A 349 9.49 17.95 -3.77
N SER A 350 9.31 16.68 -3.46
CA SER A 350 9.04 15.66 -4.47
C SER A 350 7.68 15.89 -5.14
N ARG A 351 7.57 15.46 -6.40
CA ARG A 351 6.31 15.56 -7.18
C ARG A 351 5.16 14.87 -6.48
N GLU A 352 5.42 13.72 -5.88
CA GLU A 352 4.44 12.87 -5.20
C GLU A 352 3.86 13.57 -3.97
N VAL A 353 4.71 14.22 -3.17
CA VAL A 353 4.29 14.98 -1.99
C VAL A 353 3.60 16.27 -2.40
N GLN A 354 4.09 16.96 -3.43
CA GLN A 354 3.40 18.15 -3.95
C GLN A 354 2.02 17.82 -4.53
N ALA A 355 1.85 16.61 -5.11
CA ALA A 355 0.54 16.12 -5.53
C ALA A 355 -0.38 15.85 -4.32
N LEU A 356 0.16 15.32 -3.22
CA LEU A 356 -0.60 15.15 -1.98
C LEU A 356 -1.13 16.50 -1.46
N PHE A 357 -0.29 17.53 -1.40
CA PHE A 357 -0.72 18.86 -0.96
C PHE A 357 -1.83 19.45 -1.83
N LYS A 358 -1.78 19.23 -3.15
CA LYS A 358 -2.85 19.66 -4.06
C LYS A 358 -4.18 18.93 -3.80
N VAL A 359 -4.13 17.71 -3.30
CA VAL A 359 -5.33 16.92 -2.99
C VAL A 359 -5.90 17.31 -1.62
N LEU A 360 -5.06 17.75 -0.69
CA LEU A 360 -5.47 18.13 0.66
C LEU A 360 -5.91 19.61 0.79
N SER A 361 -5.59 20.46 -0.19
CA SER A 361 -5.99 21.88 -0.26
C SER A 361 -7.38 22.05 -0.90
#